data_03b1673f9c5e219e639a48fbdc50425c
#
_entry.id   03b1673f9c5e219e639a48fbdc50425c
#
_cell.length_a   1.000
_cell.length_b   1.000
_cell.length_c   1.000
_cell.angle_alpha   90.00
_cell.angle_beta   90.00
_cell.angle_gamma   90.00
#
_symmetry.space_group_name_H-M   'P 1'
#
loop_
_entity.id
_entity.type
_entity.pdbx_description
1 polymer ?
#
loop_
_entity_poly.entity_id
_entity_poly.type
_entity_poly.pdbx_seq_one_letter_code
_entity_poly.pdbx_strand_id
1 'polypeptide(L)'
;MGRTAVRRVNEWDGPSMLKVYSPYTGTHMAPEQEPPGLQEYVQRIDRYTYGLGWLLCEVDHQTVGFCHLSEDPSQPEDLFSVEFQLYVKQGLSRRRIGTALWQLMREMMEMGNRRRVLCRVDRDNQAALDFFTAMGFVSLAGDPPEEPEKAWLVYQLAPWDPQAAKPTKPYLVEAEDYEAARERAADLVDLTGI
;
A
#
# COMPACT_ATOMS: atom_id res chain seq x y z
N MET A 1 -5.36 -22.82 -14.59
CA MET A 1 -5.76 -21.44 -14.23
C MET A 1 -4.89 -21.06 -13.04
N GLY A 2 -4.10 -19.99 -13.16
CA GLY A 2 -3.23 -19.53 -12.07
C GLY A 2 -4.06 -19.17 -10.84
N ARG A 3 -3.52 -19.41 -9.65
CA ARG A 3 -4.18 -19.10 -8.38
C ARG A 3 -3.69 -17.75 -7.88
N THR A 4 -4.58 -16.77 -7.79
CA THR A 4 -4.30 -15.46 -7.20
C THR A 4 -4.70 -15.44 -5.73
N ALA A 5 -3.89 -14.80 -4.90
CA ALA A 5 -4.25 -14.46 -3.53
C ALA A 5 -3.79 -13.02 -3.22
N VAL A 6 -4.66 -12.26 -2.57
CA VAL A 6 -4.30 -10.98 -1.93
C VAL A 6 -4.53 -11.17 -0.44
N ARG A 7 -3.51 -10.93 0.38
CA ARG A 7 -3.58 -11.28 1.81
C ARG A 7 -2.69 -10.40 2.68
N ARG A 8 -2.91 -10.46 3.98
CA ARG A 8 -2.01 -9.88 4.98
C ARG A 8 -0.63 -10.54 4.89
N VAL A 9 0.39 -9.74 5.13
CA VAL A 9 1.79 -10.17 5.21
C VAL A 9 2.05 -10.83 6.56
N ASN A 10 2.94 -11.79 6.58
CA ASN A 10 3.53 -12.37 7.78
C ASN A 10 5.07 -12.33 7.70
N GLU A 11 5.74 -12.70 8.78
CA GLU A 11 7.20 -12.64 8.90
C GLU A 11 7.96 -13.47 7.85
N TRP A 12 7.35 -14.55 7.35
CA TRP A 12 7.95 -15.44 6.34
C TRP A 12 7.95 -14.85 4.94
N ASP A 13 7.17 -13.79 4.71
CA ASP A 13 7.06 -13.14 3.40
C ASP A 13 8.25 -12.21 3.11
N GLY A 14 9.02 -11.83 4.13
CA GLY A 14 10.13 -10.88 4.00
C GLY A 14 11.07 -11.15 2.83
N PRO A 15 11.60 -12.38 2.63
CA PRO A 15 12.49 -12.68 1.51
C PRO A 15 11.86 -12.47 0.13
N SER A 16 10.60 -12.82 -0.04
CA SER A 16 9.89 -12.69 -1.33
C SER A 16 9.52 -11.23 -1.62
N MET A 17 9.14 -10.48 -0.60
CA MET A 17 8.84 -9.05 -0.70
C MET A 17 10.10 -8.25 -1.00
N LEU A 18 11.22 -8.57 -0.34
CA LEU A 18 12.50 -7.92 -0.59
C LEU A 18 12.96 -8.12 -2.04
N LYS A 19 12.68 -9.26 -2.67
CA LYS A 19 12.94 -9.48 -4.12
C LYS A 19 12.10 -8.56 -5.01
N VAL A 20 10.88 -8.22 -4.61
CA VAL A 20 10.05 -7.25 -5.33
C VAL A 20 10.54 -5.83 -5.10
N TYR A 21 11.00 -5.52 -3.89
CA TYR A 21 11.43 -4.18 -3.49
C TYR A 21 12.83 -3.79 -4.01
N SER A 22 13.81 -4.71 -3.94
CA SER A 22 15.21 -4.44 -4.26
C SER A 22 15.45 -3.76 -5.61
N PRO A 23 14.72 -4.08 -6.70
CA PRO A 23 14.91 -3.38 -7.97
C PRO A 23 14.53 -1.90 -7.96
N TYR A 24 13.84 -1.43 -6.93
CA TYR A 24 13.45 -0.02 -6.77
C TYR A 24 14.46 0.80 -5.98
N THR A 25 15.30 0.16 -5.16
CA THR A 25 16.36 0.86 -4.42
C THR A 25 17.39 1.47 -5.36
N GLY A 26 17.99 2.59 -4.97
CA GLY A 26 18.86 3.37 -5.86
C GLY A 26 18.11 4.14 -6.95
N THR A 27 16.78 4.09 -6.95
CA THR A 27 15.93 4.90 -7.81
C THR A 27 15.13 5.89 -6.94
N HIS A 28 14.54 6.89 -7.57
CA HIS A 28 13.65 7.83 -6.87
C HIS A 28 12.31 7.21 -6.39
N MET A 29 12.07 5.93 -6.73
CA MET A 29 10.85 5.22 -6.30
C MET A 29 10.97 4.58 -4.90
N ALA A 30 12.18 4.51 -4.35
CA ALA A 30 12.44 4.00 -3.01
C ALA A 30 13.32 4.99 -2.24
N PRO A 31 13.14 5.12 -0.92
CA PRO A 31 13.93 6.04 -0.12
C PRO A 31 15.39 5.60 0.04
N GLU A 32 15.69 4.30 -0.10
CA GLU A 32 17.02 3.75 0.09
C GLU A 32 17.82 3.66 -1.20
N GLN A 33 19.14 3.90 -1.08
CA GLN A 33 20.10 3.74 -2.20
C GLN A 33 20.44 2.26 -2.44
N GLU A 34 20.45 1.45 -1.38
CA GLU A 34 20.74 0.02 -1.42
C GLU A 34 19.62 -0.78 -0.74
N PRO A 35 19.38 -2.03 -1.17
CA PRO A 35 18.40 -2.88 -0.51
C PRO A 35 18.73 -3.07 0.97
N PRO A 36 17.74 -2.94 1.87
CA PRO A 36 17.94 -3.24 3.27
C PRO A 36 18.32 -4.71 3.46
N GLY A 37 19.04 -5.01 4.53
CA GLY A 37 19.30 -6.38 4.94
C GLY A 37 17.99 -7.12 5.28
N LEU A 38 17.96 -8.44 5.05
CA LEU A 38 16.75 -9.23 5.29
C LEU A 38 16.22 -9.09 6.73
N GLN A 39 17.11 -9.11 7.72
CA GLN A 39 16.73 -8.98 9.12
C GLN A 39 16.07 -7.62 9.41
N GLU A 40 16.64 -6.55 8.87
CA GLU A 40 16.08 -5.20 8.98
C GLU A 40 14.70 -5.12 8.31
N TYR A 41 14.58 -5.72 7.12
CA TYR A 41 13.32 -5.70 6.36
C TYR A 41 12.20 -6.46 7.10
N VAL A 42 12.51 -7.62 7.67
CA VAL A 42 11.57 -8.39 8.51
C VAL A 42 11.16 -7.58 9.75
N GLN A 43 12.08 -6.86 10.38
CA GLN A 43 11.74 -5.98 11.51
C GLN A 43 10.81 -4.84 11.12
N ARG A 44 10.95 -4.28 9.90
CA ARG A 44 10.01 -3.28 9.37
C ARG A 44 8.62 -3.87 9.20
N ILE A 45 8.53 -5.08 8.61
CA ILE A 45 7.25 -5.77 8.46
C ILE A 45 6.59 -5.96 9.83
N ASP A 46 7.33 -6.47 10.80
CA ASP A 46 6.85 -6.74 12.15
C ASP A 46 6.35 -5.47 12.84
N ARG A 47 7.12 -4.39 12.75
CA ARG A 47 6.78 -3.08 13.33
C ARG A 47 5.46 -2.53 12.83
N TYR A 48 5.17 -2.63 11.53
CA TYR A 48 4.00 -2.00 10.91
C TYR A 48 2.81 -2.93 10.77
N THR A 49 3.01 -4.25 10.73
CA THR A 49 1.92 -5.23 10.55
C THR A 49 0.86 -5.10 11.64
N TYR A 50 1.26 -4.94 12.89
CA TYR A 50 0.34 -4.81 14.01
C TYR A 50 -0.26 -3.42 14.18
N GLY A 51 0.39 -2.38 13.65
CA GLY A 51 -0.05 -0.99 13.82
C GLY A 51 -0.87 -0.45 12.66
N LEU A 52 -0.38 -0.64 11.44
CA LEU A 52 -0.89 0.02 10.25
C LEU A 52 -1.30 -0.96 9.15
N GLY A 53 -0.52 -1.99 8.88
CA GLY A 53 -0.86 -3.08 7.97
C GLY A 53 0.01 -3.18 6.72
N TRP A 54 0.24 -4.42 6.32
CA TRP A 54 0.90 -4.81 5.09
C TRP A 54 0.06 -5.85 4.35
N LEU A 55 -0.04 -5.70 3.05
CA LEU A 55 -0.68 -6.67 2.16
C LEU A 55 0.28 -7.10 1.06
N LEU A 56 0.14 -8.33 0.60
CA LEU A 56 0.81 -8.79 -0.60
C LEU A 56 -0.17 -9.47 -1.58
N CYS A 57 0.22 -9.47 -2.84
CA CYS A 57 -0.44 -10.20 -3.91
C CYS A 57 0.47 -11.32 -4.40
N GLU A 58 -0.07 -12.52 -4.49
CA GLU A 58 0.58 -13.71 -5.02
C GLU A 58 -0.14 -14.21 -6.26
N VAL A 59 0.64 -14.70 -7.22
CA VAL A 59 0.16 -15.49 -8.36
C VAL A 59 0.98 -16.78 -8.38
N ASP A 60 0.31 -17.91 -8.32
CA ASP A 60 0.95 -19.24 -8.24
C ASP A 60 2.02 -19.34 -7.15
N HIS A 61 1.69 -18.82 -5.95
CA HIS A 61 2.57 -18.76 -4.77
C HIS A 61 3.83 -17.89 -4.95
N GLN A 62 3.90 -17.07 -5.98
CA GLN A 62 4.96 -16.08 -6.14
C GLN A 62 4.45 -14.70 -5.79
N THR A 63 5.15 -13.99 -4.91
CA THR A 63 4.86 -12.59 -4.61
C THR A 63 5.10 -11.73 -5.85
N VAL A 64 4.04 -11.06 -6.31
CA VAL A 64 4.04 -10.21 -7.50
C VAL A 64 3.86 -8.72 -7.18
N GLY A 65 3.53 -8.40 -5.95
CA GLY A 65 3.42 -7.02 -5.46
C GLY A 65 3.04 -7.00 -3.99
N PHE A 66 3.24 -5.86 -3.35
CA PHE A 66 2.82 -5.61 -1.98
C PHE A 66 2.56 -4.13 -1.76
N CYS A 67 1.82 -3.82 -0.71
CA CYS A 67 1.62 -2.47 -0.23
C CYS A 67 1.67 -2.43 1.29
N HIS A 68 1.91 -1.24 1.83
CA HIS A 68 1.86 -1.02 3.27
C HIS A 68 1.41 0.39 3.61
N LEU A 69 1.02 0.56 4.86
CA LEU A 69 0.74 1.86 5.45
C LEU A 69 1.88 2.26 6.38
N SER A 70 2.15 3.56 6.41
CA SER A 70 2.99 4.22 7.39
C SER A 70 2.28 5.44 7.97
N GLU A 71 2.88 6.08 8.95
CA GLU A 71 2.39 7.35 9.50
C GLU A 71 2.39 8.43 8.41
N ASP A 72 1.36 9.26 8.36
CA ASP A 72 1.29 10.39 7.44
C ASP A 72 2.30 11.46 7.85
N PRO A 73 3.36 11.72 7.06
CA PRO A 73 4.39 12.70 7.44
C PRO A 73 3.88 14.14 7.45
N SER A 74 2.76 14.44 6.79
CA SER A 74 2.14 15.77 6.83
C SER A 74 1.30 16.00 8.09
N GLN A 75 0.88 14.93 8.76
CA GLN A 75 0.04 14.95 9.96
C GLN A 75 0.42 13.81 10.93
N PRO A 76 1.64 13.79 11.47
CA PRO A 76 2.16 12.66 12.24
C PRO A 76 1.38 12.37 13.54
N GLU A 77 0.67 13.36 14.08
CA GLU A 77 -0.17 13.19 15.27
C GLU A 77 -1.61 12.75 14.95
N ASP A 78 -2.00 12.76 13.66
CA ASP A 78 -3.34 12.36 13.24
C ASP A 78 -3.44 10.85 13.02
N LEU A 79 -4.00 10.16 13.99
CA LEU A 79 -4.24 8.72 13.92
C LEU A 79 -5.18 8.29 12.78
N PHE A 80 -5.99 9.20 12.22
CA PHE A 80 -6.93 8.91 11.14
C PHE A 80 -6.29 9.01 9.76
N SER A 81 -5.11 9.63 9.66
CA SER A 81 -4.36 9.80 8.43
C SER A 81 -3.20 8.81 8.33
N VAL A 82 -2.96 8.27 7.15
CA VAL A 82 -1.88 7.32 6.89
C VAL A 82 -1.25 7.58 5.54
N GLU A 83 0.01 7.23 5.36
CA GLU A 83 0.66 7.17 4.06
C GLU A 83 0.56 5.75 3.49
N PHE A 84 0.22 5.65 2.20
CA PHE A 84 0.16 4.40 1.46
C PHE A 84 1.33 4.27 0.49
N GLN A 85 2.00 3.14 0.51
CA GLN A 85 3.10 2.79 -0.40
C GLN A 85 2.80 1.47 -1.11
N LEU A 86 3.16 1.39 -2.38
CA LEU A 86 2.85 0.26 -3.26
C LEU A 86 4.04 -0.08 -4.16
N TYR A 87 4.38 -1.38 -4.22
CA TYR A 87 5.41 -1.92 -5.10
C TYR A 87 4.87 -3.13 -5.86
N VAL A 88 5.04 -3.12 -7.18
CA VAL A 88 4.64 -4.23 -8.07
C VAL A 88 5.89 -4.76 -8.76
N LYS A 89 6.04 -6.08 -8.83
CA LYS A 89 7.17 -6.73 -9.50
C LYS A 89 7.37 -6.15 -10.90
N GLN A 90 8.60 -5.77 -11.23
CA GLN A 90 8.93 -5.21 -12.55
C GLN A 90 8.49 -6.17 -13.66
N GLY A 91 7.98 -5.61 -14.76
CA GLY A 91 7.43 -6.36 -15.88
C GLY A 91 5.97 -6.81 -15.72
N LEU A 92 5.36 -6.64 -14.53
CA LEU A 92 3.96 -7.01 -14.27
C LEU A 92 3.03 -5.78 -14.15
N SER A 93 3.42 -4.63 -14.68
CA SER A 93 2.55 -3.46 -14.77
C SER A 93 1.30 -3.76 -15.61
N ARG A 94 0.20 -3.02 -15.32
CA ARG A 94 -1.11 -3.16 -16.01
C ARG A 94 -1.80 -4.51 -15.84
N ARG A 95 -1.40 -5.33 -14.86
CA ARG A 95 -2.05 -6.59 -14.48
C ARG A 95 -3.05 -6.42 -13.34
N ARG A 96 -3.42 -5.18 -13.03
CA ARG A 96 -4.35 -4.81 -11.96
C ARG A 96 -3.90 -5.26 -10.55
N ILE A 97 -2.64 -5.66 -10.38
CA ILE A 97 -2.05 -6.05 -9.09
C ILE A 97 -2.13 -4.87 -8.10
N GLY A 98 -1.71 -3.67 -8.53
CA GLY A 98 -1.82 -2.46 -7.71
C GLY A 98 -3.27 -2.11 -7.36
N THR A 99 -4.19 -2.30 -8.32
CA THR A 99 -5.63 -2.08 -8.09
C THR A 99 -6.17 -3.04 -7.03
N ALA A 100 -5.80 -4.31 -7.09
CA ALA A 100 -6.22 -5.33 -6.13
C ALA A 100 -5.69 -5.03 -4.71
N LEU A 101 -4.43 -4.68 -4.60
CA LEU A 101 -3.81 -4.28 -3.33
C LEU A 101 -4.44 -3.02 -2.74
N TRP A 102 -4.68 -2.00 -3.57
CA TRP A 102 -5.36 -0.78 -3.15
C TRP A 102 -6.79 -1.06 -2.70
N GLN A 103 -7.55 -1.87 -3.45
CA GLN A 103 -8.94 -2.21 -3.13
C GLN A 103 -9.03 -2.85 -1.74
N LEU A 104 -8.25 -3.89 -1.46
CA LEU A 104 -8.27 -4.54 -0.15
C LEU A 104 -7.80 -3.59 0.96
N MET A 105 -6.71 -2.84 0.74
CA MET A 105 -6.20 -1.91 1.75
C MET A 105 -7.21 -0.81 2.05
N ARG A 106 -7.87 -0.27 1.04
CA ARG A 106 -8.92 0.74 1.18
C ARG A 106 -10.08 0.21 2.04
N GLU A 107 -10.60 -0.97 1.71
CA GLU A 107 -11.70 -1.58 2.49
C GLU A 107 -11.28 -1.84 3.95
N MET A 108 -10.08 -2.33 4.19
CA MET A 108 -9.56 -2.51 5.54
C MET A 108 -9.41 -1.20 6.31
N MET A 109 -9.00 -0.12 5.65
CA MET A 109 -8.92 1.20 6.25
C MET A 109 -10.29 1.77 6.58
N GLU A 110 -11.28 1.59 5.70
CA GLU A 110 -12.68 1.96 5.92
C GLU A 110 -13.26 1.22 7.14
N MET A 111 -13.11 -0.10 7.21
CA MET A 111 -13.51 -0.93 8.36
C MET A 111 -12.77 -0.51 9.64
N GLY A 112 -11.51 -0.13 9.53
CA GLY A 112 -10.68 0.36 10.63
C GLY A 112 -10.89 1.82 11.01
N ASN A 113 -11.89 2.52 10.41
CA ASN A 113 -12.20 3.93 10.67
C ASN A 113 -11.02 4.89 10.40
N ARG A 114 -10.15 4.57 9.42
CA ARG A 114 -9.22 5.55 8.85
C ARG A 114 -10.00 6.52 7.96
N ARG A 115 -9.51 7.74 7.80
CA ARG A 115 -10.27 8.79 7.12
C ARG A 115 -9.54 9.42 5.94
N ARG A 116 -8.22 9.41 5.96
CA ARG A 116 -7.37 10.05 4.96
C ARG A 116 -6.18 9.17 4.60
N VAL A 117 -5.87 9.12 3.34
CA VAL A 117 -4.69 8.42 2.82
C VAL A 117 -3.85 9.39 2.02
N LEU A 118 -2.60 9.52 2.38
CA LEU A 118 -1.58 10.24 1.63
C LEU A 118 -0.79 9.27 0.77
N CYS A 119 -0.33 9.73 -0.38
CA CYS A 119 0.65 9.06 -1.20
C CYS A 119 1.64 10.10 -1.75
N ARG A 120 2.94 9.82 -1.64
CA ARG A 120 3.99 10.66 -2.22
C ARG A 120 4.56 9.98 -3.45
N VAL A 121 4.42 10.61 -4.60
CA VAL A 121 4.84 10.08 -5.90
C VAL A 121 5.84 11.02 -6.52
N ASP A 122 6.93 10.48 -7.06
CA ASP A 122 7.87 11.27 -7.84
C ASP A 122 7.17 11.91 -9.05
N ARG A 123 7.40 13.22 -9.28
CA ARG A 123 6.73 13.95 -10.37
C ARG A 123 7.08 13.42 -11.75
N ASP A 124 8.21 12.76 -11.89
CA ASP A 124 8.64 12.13 -13.15
C ASP A 124 8.02 10.73 -13.33
N ASN A 125 7.40 10.16 -12.29
CA ASN A 125 6.73 8.86 -12.37
C ASN A 125 5.30 8.98 -12.87
N GLN A 126 5.13 9.29 -14.15
CA GLN A 126 3.81 9.47 -14.77
C GLN A 126 2.90 8.26 -14.60
N ALA A 127 3.47 7.04 -14.67
CA ALA A 127 2.69 5.80 -14.51
C ALA A 127 2.04 5.68 -13.11
N ALA A 128 2.76 6.08 -12.06
CA ALA A 128 2.20 6.10 -10.72
C ALA A 128 1.18 7.25 -10.54
N LEU A 129 1.47 8.43 -11.08
CA LEU A 129 0.53 9.56 -11.05
C LEU A 129 -0.80 9.20 -11.72
N ASP A 130 -0.76 8.58 -12.90
CA ASP A 130 -1.94 8.13 -13.62
C ASP A 130 -2.70 7.05 -12.83
N PHE A 131 -1.98 6.12 -12.23
CA PHE A 131 -2.56 5.07 -11.40
C PHE A 131 -3.32 5.66 -10.20
N PHE A 132 -2.67 6.50 -9.40
CA PHE A 132 -3.32 7.07 -8.21
C PHE A 132 -4.47 8.01 -8.57
N THR A 133 -4.34 8.79 -9.65
CA THR A 133 -5.44 9.61 -10.16
C THR A 133 -6.63 8.74 -10.56
N ALA A 134 -6.40 7.63 -11.27
CA ALA A 134 -7.45 6.68 -11.64
C ALA A 134 -8.09 5.99 -10.42
N MET A 135 -7.35 5.85 -9.31
CA MET A 135 -7.88 5.34 -8.04
C MET A 135 -8.65 6.41 -7.23
N GLY A 136 -8.71 7.64 -7.70
CA GLY A 136 -9.46 8.73 -7.07
C GLY A 136 -8.65 9.64 -6.14
N PHE A 137 -7.33 9.51 -6.14
CA PHE A 137 -6.47 10.46 -5.42
C PHE A 137 -6.46 11.82 -6.13
N VAL A 138 -6.37 12.88 -5.36
CA VAL A 138 -6.27 14.25 -5.84
C VAL A 138 -5.01 14.91 -5.28
N SER A 139 -4.48 15.89 -5.98
CA SER A 139 -3.31 16.62 -5.51
C SER A 139 -3.62 17.35 -4.21
N LEU A 140 -2.72 17.23 -3.24
CA LEU A 140 -2.75 18.02 -2.01
C LEU A 140 -2.37 19.46 -2.36
N ALA A 141 -3.23 20.40 -1.99
CA ALA A 141 -2.93 21.83 -2.17
C ALA A 141 -1.80 22.25 -1.24
N GLY A 142 -0.76 22.88 -1.81
CA GLY A 142 0.39 23.36 -1.05
C GLY A 142 1.37 22.24 -0.72
N ASP A 143 1.91 21.56 -1.75
CA ASP A 143 2.99 20.58 -1.58
C ASP A 143 4.09 21.13 -0.66
N PRO A 144 4.59 20.34 0.29
CA PRO A 144 5.65 20.79 1.18
C PRO A 144 6.90 21.18 0.40
N PRO A 145 7.52 22.35 0.74
CA PRO A 145 8.69 22.83 0.03
C PRO A 145 9.92 21.95 0.22
N GLU A 146 9.91 21.06 1.21
CA GLU A 146 11.02 20.15 1.52
C GLU A 146 11.19 19.02 0.51
N GLU A 147 10.14 18.68 -0.26
CA GLU A 147 10.17 17.61 -1.26
C GLU A 147 9.57 18.08 -2.60
N PRO A 148 10.18 19.08 -3.27
CA PRO A 148 9.63 19.65 -4.50
C PRO A 148 9.56 18.65 -5.67
N GLU A 149 10.36 17.59 -5.62
CA GLU A 149 10.36 16.50 -6.60
C GLU A 149 9.18 15.53 -6.44
N LYS A 150 8.47 15.58 -5.30
CA LYS A 150 7.31 14.73 -5.02
C LYS A 150 6.01 15.46 -5.31
N ALA A 151 5.07 14.74 -5.90
CA ALA A 151 3.66 15.10 -5.88
C ALA A 151 3.01 14.43 -4.66
N TRP A 152 2.33 15.21 -3.85
CA TRP A 152 1.58 14.72 -2.69
C TRP A 152 0.12 14.57 -3.09
N LEU A 153 -0.37 13.33 -3.04
CA LEU A 153 -1.71 12.97 -3.46
C LEU A 153 -2.51 12.49 -2.25
N VAL A 154 -3.78 12.84 -2.18
CA VAL A 154 -4.66 12.51 -1.06
C VAL A 154 -5.91 11.82 -1.55
N TYR A 155 -6.32 10.78 -0.83
CA TYR A 155 -7.62 10.14 -0.95
C TYR A 155 -8.40 10.30 0.37
N GLN A 156 -9.63 10.82 0.27
CA GLN A 156 -10.51 10.99 1.41
C GLN A 156 -11.43 9.78 1.54
N LEU A 157 -11.20 8.95 2.58
CA LEU A 157 -12.04 7.78 2.87
C LEU A 157 -13.38 8.19 3.51
N ALA A 158 -13.34 9.12 4.46
CA ALA A 158 -14.51 9.66 5.14
C ALA A 158 -14.29 11.11 5.55
N PRO A 159 -15.35 11.92 5.69
CA PRO A 159 -15.24 13.28 6.21
C PRO A 159 -14.58 13.30 7.60
N TRP A 160 -13.90 14.39 7.91
CA TRP A 160 -13.40 14.60 9.27
C TRP A 160 -14.57 14.69 10.25
N ASP A 161 -14.44 14.03 11.40
CA ASP A 161 -15.45 14.01 12.45
C ASP A 161 -14.76 14.01 13.80
N PRO A 162 -14.92 15.08 14.61
CA PRO A 162 -14.28 15.19 15.91
C PRO A 162 -14.79 14.19 16.95
N GLN A 163 -15.94 13.55 16.69
CA GLN A 163 -16.55 12.54 17.56
C GLN A 163 -16.27 11.11 17.09
N ALA A 164 -15.48 10.95 16.02
CA ALA A 164 -15.16 9.63 15.50
C ALA A 164 -14.48 8.75 16.55
N ALA A 165 -14.86 7.48 16.59
CA ALA A 165 -14.14 6.48 17.35
C ALA A 165 -12.69 6.38 16.84
N LYS A 166 -11.74 6.09 17.73
CA LYS A 166 -10.34 5.89 17.35
C LYS A 166 -10.21 4.79 16.29
N PRO A 167 -9.26 4.92 15.37
CA PRO A 167 -9.04 3.89 14.36
C PRO A 167 -8.76 2.52 14.98
N THR A 168 -9.38 1.51 14.42
CA THR A 168 -9.14 0.11 14.78
C THR A 168 -7.87 -0.38 14.07
N LYS A 169 -7.08 -1.18 14.77
CA LYS A 169 -5.89 -1.79 14.17
C LYS A 169 -6.30 -2.80 13.09
N PRO A 170 -5.54 -2.90 11.98
CA PRO A 170 -5.93 -3.73 10.82
C PRO A 170 -6.20 -5.21 11.16
N TYR A 171 -5.51 -5.78 12.13
CA TYR A 171 -5.71 -7.17 12.53
C TYR A 171 -6.97 -7.43 13.37
N LEU A 172 -7.67 -6.37 13.81
CA LEU A 172 -8.94 -6.44 14.52
C LEU A 172 -10.16 -6.30 13.60
N VAL A 173 -9.96 -6.19 12.28
CA VAL A 173 -11.05 -6.27 11.30
C VAL A 173 -11.68 -7.65 11.38
N GLU A 174 -13.01 -7.71 11.39
CA GLU A 174 -13.75 -8.97 11.47
C GLU A 174 -13.35 -9.94 10.36
N ALA A 175 -13.21 -11.21 10.72
CA ALA A 175 -12.64 -12.21 9.81
C ALA A 175 -13.49 -12.40 8.54
N GLU A 176 -14.81 -12.39 8.65
CA GLU A 176 -15.72 -12.56 7.52
C GLU A 176 -15.63 -11.39 6.54
N ASP A 177 -15.58 -10.15 7.06
CA ASP A 177 -15.44 -8.94 6.24
C ASP A 177 -14.10 -8.90 5.51
N TYR A 178 -13.03 -9.29 6.20
CA TYR A 178 -11.70 -9.40 5.61
C TYR A 178 -11.65 -10.47 4.50
N GLU A 179 -12.18 -11.67 4.74
CA GLU A 179 -12.17 -12.75 3.75
C GLU A 179 -12.95 -12.35 2.49
N ALA A 180 -14.15 -11.78 2.66
CA ALA A 180 -14.94 -11.30 1.53
C ALA A 180 -14.23 -10.18 0.74
N ALA A 181 -13.56 -9.25 1.41
CA ALA A 181 -12.81 -8.17 0.77
C ALA A 181 -11.60 -8.71 -0.01
N ARG A 182 -10.85 -9.66 0.56
CA ARG A 182 -9.67 -10.21 -0.10
C ARG A 182 -10.01 -11.08 -1.32
N GLU A 183 -11.14 -11.80 -1.30
CA GLU A 183 -11.63 -12.54 -2.47
C GLU A 183 -11.98 -11.58 -3.60
N ARG A 184 -12.75 -10.52 -3.34
CA ARG A 184 -13.04 -9.48 -4.33
C ARG A 184 -11.77 -8.85 -4.91
N ALA A 185 -10.77 -8.59 -4.08
CA ALA A 185 -9.50 -8.03 -4.53
C ALA A 185 -8.73 -9.01 -5.43
N ALA A 186 -8.68 -10.29 -5.07
CA ALA A 186 -8.00 -11.31 -5.85
C ALA A 186 -8.60 -11.48 -7.26
N ASP A 187 -9.92 -11.37 -7.38
CA ASP A 187 -10.65 -11.44 -8.66
C ASP A 187 -10.32 -10.29 -9.63
N LEU A 188 -9.76 -9.19 -9.12
CA LEU A 188 -9.35 -8.06 -9.96
C LEU A 188 -8.07 -8.33 -10.75
N VAL A 189 -7.22 -9.25 -10.32
CA VAL A 189 -5.91 -9.48 -10.94
C VAL A 189 -6.06 -10.11 -12.32
N ASP A 190 -5.44 -9.49 -13.32
CA ASP A 190 -5.41 -10.01 -14.67
C ASP A 190 -4.25 -11.00 -14.85
N LEU A 191 -4.58 -12.28 -14.97
CA LEU A 191 -3.64 -13.38 -15.15
C LEU A 191 -3.19 -13.58 -16.59
N THR A 192 -3.67 -12.78 -17.54
CA THR A 192 -3.35 -12.94 -18.97
C THR A 192 -1.84 -12.73 -19.19
N GLY A 193 -1.12 -13.81 -19.48
CA GLY A 193 0.32 -13.78 -19.78
C GLY A 193 1.25 -13.59 -18.55
N ILE A 194 0.81 -14.03 -17.37
CA ILE A 194 1.68 -14.26 -16.21
C ILE A 194 2.10 -15.74 -16.21
#